data_e74e41011c10584d59d88d7950a35aeb
#
_entry.id   e74e41011c10584d59d88d7950a35aeb
#
_cell.length_a   1.000
_cell.length_b   1.000
_cell.length_c   1.000
_cell.angle_alpha   90.00
_cell.angle_beta   90.00
_cell.angle_gamma   90.00
#
_symmetry.space_group_name_H-M   'P 1'
#
loop_
_entity.id
_entity.type
_entity.pdbx_description
1 polymer ?
#
loop_
_entity_poly.entity_id
_entity_poly.type
_entity_poly.pdbx_seq_one_letter_code
_entity_poly.pdbx_strand_id
1 'polypeptide(L)' 'MTYNGHKNWNQWNVSPWLNNDEGLYRMALSFARQYGLGVGAVKLAQALQGERTPDGARYNVTAIRSAMRGLI' A
#
# COMPACT_ATOMS: atom_id res chain seq x y z
N MET A 1 1.43 -18.68 10.69
CA MET A 1 0.38 -17.71 10.93
C MET A 1 0.09 -16.93 9.66
N THR A 2 -1.17 -16.80 9.31
CA THR A 2 -1.57 -16.02 8.14
C THR A 2 -2.02 -14.64 8.57
N TYR A 3 -1.72 -13.64 7.78
CA TYR A 3 -2.13 -12.25 8.02
C TYR A 3 -3.25 -11.89 7.05
N ASN A 4 -4.37 -12.60 7.16
CA ASN A 4 -5.58 -12.34 6.35
C ASN A 4 -5.28 -12.31 4.84
N GLY A 5 -4.50 -13.29 4.37
CA GLY A 5 -4.13 -13.40 2.97
C GLY A 5 -2.87 -12.65 2.57
N HIS A 6 -2.28 -11.89 3.48
CA HIS A 6 -1.01 -11.20 3.23
C HIS A 6 0.16 -12.06 3.68
N LYS A 7 1.30 -11.90 3.01
CA LYS A 7 2.46 -12.75 3.24
C LYS A 7 3.17 -12.49 4.56
N ASN A 8 3.05 -11.28 5.10
CA ASN A 8 3.75 -10.93 6.34
C ASN A 8 3.02 -9.79 7.05
N TRP A 9 3.50 -9.51 8.26
CA TRP A 9 2.90 -8.47 9.10
C TRP A 9 2.91 -7.09 8.44
N ASN A 10 4.01 -6.76 7.75
CA ASN A 10 4.12 -5.44 7.12
C ASN A 10 3.03 -5.25 6.07
N GLN A 11 2.80 -6.25 5.21
CA GLN A 11 1.74 -6.19 4.21
C GLN A 11 0.36 -6.11 4.85
N TRP A 12 0.14 -6.91 5.88
CA TRP A 12 -1.12 -6.92 6.60
C TRP A 12 -1.40 -5.57 7.24
N ASN A 13 -0.39 -4.93 7.82
CA ASN A 13 -0.55 -3.66 8.52
C ASN A 13 -0.75 -2.49 7.56
N VAL A 14 -0.01 -2.46 6.45
CA VAL A 14 -0.11 -1.39 5.46
C VAL A 14 -1.50 -1.35 4.82
N SER A 15 -2.09 -2.51 4.58
CA SER A 15 -3.37 -2.59 3.85
C SER A 15 -4.50 -1.78 4.51
N PRO A 16 -4.81 -1.96 5.81
CA PRO A 16 -5.88 -1.17 6.42
C PRO A 16 -5.56 0.32 6.51
N TRP A 17 -4.30 0.68 6.78
CA TRP A 17 -3.94 2.10 6.85
C TRP A 17 -4.07 2.78 5.51
N LEU A 18 -3.65 2.11 4.44
CA LEU A 18 -3.78 2.65 3.09
C LEU A 18 -5.24 2.77 2.67
N ASN A 19 -6.06 1.79 3.03
CA ASN A 19 -7.47 1.77 2.65
C ASN A 19 -8.31 2.75 3.48
N ASN A 20 -7.95 2.98 4.74
CA ASN A 20 -8.74 3.82 5.64
C ASN A 20 -8.31 5.28 5.66
N ASP A 21 -7.13 5.60 5.18
CA ASP A 21 -6.69 6.98 5.03
C ASP A 21 -7.16 7.51 3.69
N GLU A 22 -8.07 8.48 3.71
CA GLU A 22 -8.68 8.98 2.48
C GLU A 22 -7.65 9.53 1.50
N GLY A 23 -6.67 10.25 1.99
CA GLY A 23 -5.61 10.80 1.14
C GLY A 23 -4.77 9.72 0.48
N LEU A 24 -4.34 8.73 1.27
CA LEU A 24 -3.57 7.61 0.74
C LEU A 24 -4.40 6.75 -0.21
N TYR A 25 -5.66 6.52 0.12
CA TYR A 25 -6.57 5.75 -0.73
C TYR A 25 -6.71 6.39 -2.10
N ARG A 26 -6.97 7.70 -2.14
CA ARG A 26 -7.11 8.43 -3.40
C ARG A 26 -5.83 8.43 -4.21
N MET A 27 -4.70 8.62 -3.54
CA MET A 27 -3.39 8.59 -4.19
C MET A 27 -3.10 7.21 -4.79
N ALA A 28 -3.36 6.15 -4.03
CA ALA A 28 -3.17 4.79 -4.51
C ALA A 28 -4.05 4.48 -5.70
N LEU A 29 -5.31 4.88 -5.64
CA LEU A 29 -6.26 4.66 -6.73
C LEU A 29 -5.83 5.42 -7.98
N SER A 30 -5.41 6.67 -7.83
CA SER A 30 -4.93 7.50 -8.94
C SER A 30 -3.71 6.87 -9.61
N PHE A 31 -2.74 6.45 -8.83
CA PHE A 31 -1.53 5.82 -9.37
C PHE A 31 -1.83 4.49 -10.03
N ALA A 32 -2.74 3.70 -9.47
CA ALA A 32 -3.14 2.43 -10.07
C ALA A 32 -3.79 2.64 -11.43
N ARG A 33 -4.65 3.64 -11.54
CA ARG A 33 -5.33 3.97 -12.80
C ARG A 33 -4.37 4.53 -13.84
N GLN A 34 -3.44 5.36 -13.40
CA GLN A 34 -2.54 6.06 -14.31
C GLN A 34 -1.38 5.18 -14.79
N TYR A 35 -0.81 4.37 -13.89
CA TYR A 35 0.41 3.61 -14.16
C TYR A 35 0.23 2.09 -14.13
N GLY A 36 -0.94 1.60 -13.70
CA GLY A 36 -1.12 0.18 -13.45
C GLY A 36 -0.64 -0.22 -12.06
N LEU A 37 -0.92 -1.46 -11.69
CA LEU A 37 -0.67 -1.93 -10.33
C LEU A 37 0.82 -1.92 -9.96
N GLY A 38 1.67 -2.50 -10.83
CA GLY A 38 3.09 -2.63 -10.51
C GLY A 38 3.81 -1.30 -10.47
N VAL A 39 3.71 -0.52 -11.54
CA VAL A 39 4.36 0.79 -11.62
C VAL A 39 3.73 1.76 -10.65
N GLY A 40 2.40 1.71 -10.47
CA GLY A 40 1.71 2.55 -9.51
C GLY A 40 2.20 2.35 -8.10
N ALA A 41 2.45 1.09 -7.71
CA ALA A 41 2.98 0.78 -6.38
C ALA A 41 4.38 1.36 -6.19
N VAL A 42 5.23 1.29 -7.22
CA VAL A 42 6.58 1.89 -7.16
C VAL A 42 6.48 3.40 -6.99
N LYS A 43 5.61 4.05 -7.76
CA LYS A 43 5.41 5.50 -7.68
C LYS A 43 4.91 5.92 -6.30
N LEU A 44 3.95 5.19 -5.76
CA LEU A 44 3.40 5.49 -4.44
C LEU A 44 4.45 5.26 -3.35
N ALA A 45 5.23 4.19 -3.44
CA ALA A 45 6.29 3.93 -2.48
C ALA A 45 7.32 5.06 -2.48
N GLN A 46 7.66 5.59 -3.66
CA GLN A 46 8.57 6.73 -3.76
C GLN A 46 7.98 7.98 -3.10
N ALA A 47 6.69 8.22 -3.30
CA ALA A 47 6.00 9.36 -2.70
C ALA A 47 5.94 9.25 -1.17
N LEU A 48 5.89 8.03 -0.65
CA LEU A 48 5.80 7.77 0.79
C LEU A 48 7.16 7.37 1.39
N GLN A 49 8.25 7.64 0.69
CA GLN A 49 9.57 7.24 1.14
C GLN A 49 9.88 7.78 2.54
N GLY A 50 10.28 6.89 3.42
CA GLY A 50 10.61 7.26 4.79
C GLY A 50 9.43 7.29 5.75
N GLU A 51 8.20 7.17 5.25
CA GLU A 51 7.02 7.16 6.09
C GLU A 51 6.67 5.74 6.53
N ARG A 52 5.98 5.65 7.67
CA ARG A 52 5.51 4.39 8.25
C ARG A 52 4.07 4.54 8.70
N THR A 53 3.37 3.40 8.80
CA THR A 53 2.05 3.41 9.43
C THR A 53 2.19 3.80 10.90
N PRO A 54 1.08 4.21 11.55
CA PRO A 54 1.12 4.48 12.99
C PRO A 54 1.63 3.30 13.83
N ASP A 55 1.49 2.07 13.32
CA ASP A 55 1.98 0.87 13.99
C ASP A 55 3.45 0.54 13.65
N GLY A 56 4.08 1.35 12.80
CA GLY A 56 5.49 1.19 12.46
C GLY A 56 5.80 0.39 11.22
N ALA A 57 4.80 -0.06 10.47
CA ALA A 57 5.03 -0.78 9.21
C ALA A 57 5.54 0.16 8.12
N ARG A 58 6.43 -0.34 7.28
CA ARG A 58 6.97 0.45 6.18
C ARG A 58 6.07 0.39 4.95
N TYR A 59 5.90 1.53 4.30
CA TYR A 59 5.21 1.61 3.01
C TYR A 59 6.19 1.24 1.90
N ASN A 60 6.58 -0.04 1.83
CA ASN A 60 7.44 -0.50 0.75
C ASN A 60 6.61 -0.95 -0.45
N VAL A 61 7.28 -1.15 -1.59
CA VAL A 61 6.60 -1.49 -2.85
C VAL A 61 5.75 -2.75 -2.71
N THR A 62 6.28 -3.78 -2.07
CA THR A 62 5.58 -5.06 -1.92
C THR A 62 4.30 -4.91 -1.10
N ALA A 63 4.37 -4.18 0.01
CA ALA A 63 3.22 -3.96 0.88
C ALA A 63 2.16 -3.10 0.19
N ILE A 64 2.59 -2.03 -0.49
CA ILE A 64 1.68 -1.15 -1.22
C ILE A 64 1.00 -1.89 -2.37
N ARG A 65 1.76 -2.67 -3.12
CA ARG A 65 1.21 -3.44 -4.23
C ARG A 65 0.18 -4.46 -3.75
N SER A 66 0.46 -5.11 -2.63
CA SER A 66 -0.49 -6.04 -2.01
C SER A 66 -1.79 -5.34 -1.61
N ALA A 67 -1.67 -4.14 -1.00
CA ALA A 67 -2.82 -3.35 -0.62
C ALA A 67 -3.61 -2.84 -1.84
N MET A 68 -2.91 -2.34 -2.86
CA MET A 68 -3.53 -1.82 -4.06
C MET A 68 -4.27 -2.89 -4.86
N ARG A 69 -3.83 -4.14 -4.76
CA ARG A 69 -4.48 -5.24 -5.45
C ARG A 69 -5.93 -5.40 -5.03
N GLY A 70 -6.26 -5.04 -3.81
CA GLY A 70 -7.64 -5.08 -3.32
C GLY A 70 -8.50 -3.90 -3.75
N LEU A 71 -7.90 -2.87 -4.35
CA LEU A 71 -8.62 -1.66 -4.77
C LEU A 71 -9.16 -1.74 -6.20
N ILE A 72 -8.65 -2.67 -6.99
CA ILE A 72 -9.04 -2.78 -8.41
C ILE A 72 -9.48 -4.17 -8.80
#